data_8d33e26f5613f11c46b0d27bc7021a63
#
_entry.id   8d33e26f5613f11c46b0d27bc7021a63
#
_cell.length_a   1.000
_cell.length_b   1.000
_cell.length_c   1.000
_cell.angle_alpha   90.00
_cell.angle_beta   90.00
_cell.angle_gamma   90.00
#
_symmetry.space_group_name_H-M   'P 1'
#
loop_
_entity.id
_entity.type
_entity.pdbx_description
1 polymer ?
#
loop_
_entity_poly.entity_id
_entity_poly.type
_entity_poly.pdbx_seq_one_letter_code
_entity_poly.pdbx_strand_id
1 'polypeptide(L)'
;EYPAWTFGANLSFGYKGINISADFQGIADAYTYGTCEYYTPTFQGSNFGQYWTKRWTPEHPSETVPRLWVESGPNVDYSNSYFLMDRTYLRLKNLVLSYDLPLNIIRTLKMEKMRVYVSASNLFTWTKKDYRGLDPERSNGAGERGGIPQAMTVKMGIDLTF
;
A
#
# COMPACT_ATOMS: atom_id res chain seq x y z
N GLU A 1 14.09 -3.04 -9.03
CA GLU A 1 15.27 -2.29 -8.54
C GLU A 1 15.19 -2.09 -7.04
N TYR A 2 16.35 -2.05 -6.37
CA TYR A 2 16.41 -1.81 -4.94
C TYR A 2 16.15 -0.34 -4.63
N PRO A 3 15.43 0.01 -3.54
CA PRO A 3 15.25 1.39 -3.13
C PRO A 3 16.58 1.99 -2.68
N ALA A 4 16.81 3.28 -2.97
CA ALA A 4 17.96 3.99 -2.44
C ALA A 4 17.87 4.21 -0.92
N TRP A 5 16.63 4.37 -0.42
CA TRP A 5 16.34 4.60 0.98
C TRP A 5 15.22 3.69 1.49
N THR A 6 15.46 3.09 2.65
CA THR A 6 14.45 2.39 3.45
C THR A 6 14.39 3.02 4.83
N PHE A 7 13.21 3.34 5.31
CA PHE A 7 13.04 3.97 6.61
C PHE A 7 11.85 3.38 7.36
N GLY A 8 11.94 3.48 8.69
CA GLY A 8 10.89 3.10 9.61
C GLY A 8 10.85 4.04 10.79
N ALA A 9 9.67 4.22 11.39
CA ALA A 9 9.46 4.98 12.60
C ALA A 9 8.41 4.30 13.48
N ASN A 10 8.67 4.25 14.77
CA ASN A 10 7.72 3.85 15.78
C ASN A 10 7.40 5.05 16.67
N LEU A 11 6.13 5.35 16.84
CA LEU A 11 5.64 6.39 17.73
C LEU A 11 4.74 5.74 18.78
N SER A 12 5.04 5.99 20.07
CA SER A 12 4.23 5.48 21.17
C SER A 12 3.93 6.60 22.15
N PHE A 13 2.70 6.67 22.61
CA PHE A 13 2.23 7.61 23.60
C PHE A 13 1.30 6.94 24.59
N GLY A 14 1.48 7.23 25.88
CA GLY A 14 0.64 6.71 26.95
C GLY A 14 0.19 7.80 27.90
N TYR A 15 -1.09 7.84 28.22
CA TYR A 15 -1.66 8.77 29.19
C TYR A 15 -2.88 8.18 29.91
N LYS A 16 -2.85 8.15 31.24
CA LYS A 16 -3.96 7.71 32.10
C LYS A 16 -4.59 6.37 31.68
N GLY A 17 -3.76 5.38 31.35
CA GLY A 17 -4.21 4.06 30.93
C GLY A 17 -4.51 3.92 29.43
N ILE A 18 -4.63 5.03 28.70
CA ILE A 18 -4.75 4.99 27.23
C ILE A 18 -3.35 4.91 26.64
N ASN A 19 -3.12 3.95 25.76
CA ASN A 19 -1.87 3.83 25.03
C ASN A 19 -2.17 3.78 23.53
N ILE A 20 -1.40 4.52 22.76
CA ILE A 20 -1.42 4.51 21.30
C ILE A 20 -0.01 4.20 20.79
N SER A 21 0.08 3.34 19.80
CA SER A 21 1.33 3.02 19.12
C SER A 21 1.09 2.99 17.62
N ALA A 22 1.98 3.60 16.87
CA ALA A 22 1.92 3.66 15.41
C ALA A 22 3.28 3.31 14.80
N ASP A 23 3.29 2.32 13.91
CA ASP A 23 4.47 1.88 13.16
C ASP A 23 4.36 2.35 11.72
N PHE A 24 5.34 3.10 11.29
CA PHE A 24 5.49 3.56 9.92
C PHE A 24 6.64 2.85 9.22
N GLN A 25 6.44 2.53 7.96
CA GLN A 25 7.48 1.98 7.07
C GLN A 25 7.36 2.64 5.71
N GLY A 26 8.50 2.89 5.08
CA GLY A 26 8.53 3.45 3.74
C GLY A 26 9.85 3.20 3.02
N ILE A 27 9.81 3.49 1.74
CA ILE A 27 10.98 3.52 0.87
C ILE A 27 10.94 4.82 0.05
N ALA A 28 12.09 5.28 -0.37
CA ALA A 28 12.19 6.41 -1.28
C ALA A 28 13.22 6.14 -2.37
N ASP A 29 13.07 6.86 -3.47
CA ASP A 29 13.91 6.75 -4.65
C ASP A 29 13.97 5.30 -5.16
N ALA A 30 12.82 4.72 -5.37
CA ALA A 30 12.64 3.38 -5.88
C ALA A 30 11.76 3.38 -7.12
N TYR A 31 12.21 2.71 -8.17
CA TYR A 31 11.53 2.68 -9.45
C TYR A 31 11.16 1.25 -9.82
N THR A 32 10.05 1.10 -10.50
CA THR A 32 9.60 -0.18 -11.07
C THR A 32 8.99 0.03 -12.43
N TYR A 33 9.09 -0.98 -13.29
CA TYR A 33 8.36 -0.99 -14.55
C TYR A 33 6.95 -1.55 -14.32
N GLY A 34 5.95 -0.82 -14.81
CA GLY A 34 4.56 -1.27 -14.81
C GLY A 34 4.36 -2.33 -15.88
N THR A 35 4.55 -3.59 -15.52
CA THR A 35 4.37 -4.73 -16.43
C THR A 35 3.03 -5.43 -16.20
N CYS A 36 2.12 -4.80 -15.45
CA CYS A 36 0.80 -5.35 -15.22
C CYS A 36 -0.04 -5.30 -16.49
N GLU A 37 -0.80 -6.32 -16.76
CA GLU A 37 -1.74 -6.41 -17.88
C GLU A 37 -2.73 -5.24 -17.97
N TYR A 38 -2.98 -4.57 -16.82
CA TYR A 38 -3.75 -3.35 -16.74
C TYR A 38 -3.10 -2.15 -17.44
N TYR A 39 -1.78 -2.19 -17.65
CA TYR A 39 -1.02 -1.10 -18.26
C TYR A 39 -0.56 -1.42 -19.67
N THR A 40 -0.53 -2.69 -20.05
CA THR A 40 -0.23 -3.14 -21.41
C THR A 40 -1.49 -3.67 -22.07
N PRO A 41 -2.25 -2.78 -22.73
CA PRO A 41 -3.42 -3.20 -23.45
C PRO A 41 -3.00 -4.12 -24.59
N THR A 42 -3.87 -5.07 -24.92
CA THR A 42 -3.73 -5.99 -26.07
C THR A 42 -2.79 -7.18 -25.89
N PHE A 43 -2.12 -7.35 -24.77
CA PHE A 43 -1.40 -8.58 -24.54
C PHE A 43 -2.40 -9.74 -24.34
N GLN A 44 -2.43 -10.67 -25.29
CA GLN A 44 -3.24 -11.90 -25.26
C GLN A 44 -4.75 -11.69 -25.00
N GLY A 45 -5.32 -10.58 -25.47
CA GLY A 45 -6.76 -10.30 -25.31
C GLY A 45 -7.19 -9.88 -23.91
N SER A 46 -6.26 -9.39 -23.09
CA SER A 46 -6.55 -8.87 -21.75
C SER A 46 -7.44 -7.63 -21.78
N ASN A 47 -8.18 -7.43 -20.69
CA ASN A 47 -9.04 -6.27 -20.50
C ASN A 47 -8.22 -4.98 -20.29
N PHE A 48 -8.80 -3.85 -20.68
CA PHE A 48 -8.19 -2.53 -20.46
C PHE A 48 -8.53 -1.97 -19.09
N GLY A 49 -7.54 -1.43 -18.41
CA GLY A 49 -7.80 -0.58 -17.24
C GLY A 49 -8.45 0.76 -17.65
N GLN A 50 -9.16 1.37 -16.72
CA GLN A 50 -9.83 2.68 -16.91
C GLN A 50 -8.86 3.79 -17.41
N TYR A 51 -7.58 3.67 -17.11
CA TYR A 51 -6.54 4.58 -17.58
C TYR A 51 -6.54 4.73 -19.10
N TRP A 52 -6.77 3.66 -19.85
CA TRP A 52 -6.75 3.63 -21.31
C TRP A 52 -7.98 4.26 -21.98
N THR A 53 -9.00 4.64 -21.22
CA THR A 53 -10.11 5.43 -21.75
C THR A 53 -9.66 6.81 -22.24
N LYS A 54 -8.53 7.31 -21.70
CA LYS A 54 -7.90 8.59 -22.05
C LYS A 54 -6.83 8.45 -23.15
N ARG A 55 -6.77 7.31 -23.84
CA ARG A 55 -5.80 7.07 -24.89
C ARG A 55 -5.91 8.05 -26.04
N TRP A 56 -4.82 8.25 -26.74
CA TRP A 56 -4.84 9.03 -27.96
C TRP A 56 -5.72 8.37 -29.03
N THR A 57 -6.61 9.16 -29.65
CA THR A 57 -7.36 8.80 -30.85
C THR A 57 -7.34 10.02 -31.80
N PRO A 58 -7.62 9.85 -33.11
CA PRO A 58 -7.71 10.98 -34.03
C PRO A 58 -8.75 12.03 -33.60
N GLU A 59 -9.86 11.60 -32.98
CA GLU A 59 -10.96 12.44 -32.51
C GLU A 59 -10.63 13.10 -31.15
N HIS A 60 -9.79 12.44 -30.34
CA HIS A 60 -9.39 12.90 -29.00
C HIS A 60 -7.88 12.75 -28.83
N PRO A 61 -7.08 13.68 -29.36
CA PRO A 61 -5.63 13.66 -29.17
C PRO A 61 -5.25 13.72 -27.69
N SER A 62 -4.31 12.87 -27.27
CA SER A 62 -3.79 12.83 -25.90
C SER A 62 -2.27 13.00 -25.93
N GLU A 63 -1.75 13.90 -25.11
CA GLU A 63 -0.30 14.10 -24.93
C GLU A 63 0.31 13.17 -23.88
N THR A 64 -0.53 12.53 -23.06
CA THR A 64 -0.09 11.76 -21.88
C THR A 64 -0.31 10.27 -22.01
N VAL A 65 -1.30 9.84 -22.79
CA VAL A 65 -1.62 8.42 -22.96
C VAL A 65 -1.51 8.05 -24.44
N PRO A 66 -0.61 7.13 -24.80
CA PRO A 66 -0.37 6.78 -26.19
C PRO A 66 -1.56 6.06 -26.83
N ARG A 67 -1.49 5.94 -28.14
CA ARG A 67 -2.44 5.15 -28.94
C ARG A 67 -2.36 3.67 -28.57
N LEU A 68 -3.50 2.99 -28.58
CA LEU A 68 -3.58 1.55 -28.53
C LEU A 68 -3.23 0.89 -29.88
N TRP A 69 -2.53 -0.23 -29.80
CA TRP A 69 -2.21 -1.10 -30.93
C TRP A 69 -2.85 -2.46 -30.73
N VAL A 70 -3.28 -3.12 -31.78
CA VAL A 70 -3.91 -4.44 -31.71
C VAL A 70 -2.90 -5.55 -31.36
N GLU A 71 -1.65 -5.34 -31.73
CA GLU A 71 -0.50 -6.20 -31.36
C GLU A 71 0.62 -5.35 -30.80
N SER A 72 1.76 -5.93 -30.46
CA SER A 72 2.91 -5.21 -29.95
C SER A 72 3.32 -4.05 -30.86
N GLY A 73 2.93 -2.87 -30.52
CA GLY A 73 3.37 -1.64 -31.20
C GLY A 73 4.64 -1.07 -30.56
N PRO A 74 5.30 -0.11 -31.20
CA PRO A 74 6.56 0.48 -30.73
C PRO A 74 6.48 1.13 -29.35
N ASN A 75 5.29 1.47 -28.87
CA ASN A 75 5.07 2.06 -27.55
C ASN A 75 4.80 1.04 -26.44
N VAL A 76 4.88 -0.26 -26.74
CA VAL A 76 4.60 -1.36 -25.80
C VAL A 76 5.90 -1.99 -25.30
N ASP A 77 7.05 -1.51 -25.75
CA ASP A 77 8.33 -1.93 -25.20
C ASP A 77 8.46 -1.42 -23.76
N TYR A 78 8.57 -2.38 -22.83
CA TYR A 78 8.67 -2.15 -21.39
C TYR A 78 9.92 -1.37 -20.96
N SER A 79 10.89 -1.24 -21.85
CA SER A 79 12.16 -0.55 -21.57
C SER A 79 12.09 0.98 -21.71
N ASN A 80 10.92 1.54 -22.03
CA ASN A 80 10.80 2.99 -22.14
C ASN A 80 10.38 3.64 -20.80
N SER A 81 10.73 4.93 -20.66
CA SER A 81 10.47 5.70 -19.45
C SER A 81 8.98 5.90 -19.13
N TYR A 82 8.08 5.73 -20.10
CA TYR A 82 6.64 5.83 -19.90
C TYR A 82 6.11 4.79 -18.91
N PHE A 83 6.69 3.59 -18.90
CA PHE A 83 6.32 2.51 -17.99
C PHE A 83 7.14 2.51 -16.70
N LEU A 84 8.14 3.39 -16.59
CA LEU A 84 8.90 3.54 -15.37
C LEU A 84 8.09 4.34 -14.34
N MET A 85 7.77 3.73 -13.22
CA MET A 85 7.00 4.34 -12.14
C MET A 85 7.85 4.52 -10.90
N ASP A 86 7.73 5.66 -10.25
CA ASP A 86 8.28 5.88 -8.92
C ASP A 86 7.36 5.22 -7.89
N ARG A 87 7.88 4.20 -7.21
CA ARG A 87 7.16 3.44 -6.17
C ARG A 87 7.48 3.91 -4.74
N THR A 88 7.98 5.12 -4.59
CA THR A 88 8.14 5.75 -3.27
C THR A 88 6.83 5.70 -2.49
N TYR A 89 6.87 5.21 -1.27
CA TYR A 89 5.70 5.16 -0.42
C TYR A 89 6.03 5.37 1.06
N LEU A 90 5.01 5.76 1.82
CA LEU A 90 4.95 5.70 3.27
C LEU A 90 3.69 4.94 3.67
N ARG A 91 3.82 3.95 4.56
CA ARG A 91 2.69 3.12 5.03
C ARG A 91 2.60 3.14 6.54
N LEU A 92 1.39 3.33 7.05
CA LEU A 92 1.06 3.04 8.44
C LEU A 92 0.82 1.53 8.56
N LYS A 93 1.88 0.81 8.98
CA LYS A 93 1.91 -0.65 9.06
C LYS A 93 1.05 -1.19 10.17
N ASN A 94 1.14 -0.58 11.36
CA ASN A 94 0.34 -0.95 12.51
C ASN A 94 -0.09 0.31 13.25
N LEU A 95 -1.31 0.30 13.71
CA LEU A 95 -1.84 1.27 14.66
C LEU A 95 -2.52 0.48 15.77
N VAL A 96 -2.09 0.68 17.01
CA VAL A 96 -2.68 0.03 18.18
C VAL A 96 -3.18 1.10 19.13
N LEU A 97 -4.44 1.01 19.51
CA LEU A 97 -5.05 1.78 20.57
C LEU A 97 -5.44 0.80 21.68
N SER A 98 -4.95 1.00 22.88
CA SER A 98 -5.30 0.16 24.03
C SER A 98 -5.63 0.98 25.26
N TYR A 99 -6.44 0.40 26.13
CA TYR A 99 -6.82 0.96 27.40
C TYR A 99 -6.60 -0.06 28.52
N ASP A 100 -5.72 0.30 29.47
CA ASP A 100 -5.53 -0.46 30.70
C ASP A 100 -6.58 0.00 31.70
N LEU A 101 -7.42 -0.91 32.15
CA LEU A 101 -8.48 -0.61 33.12
C LEU A 101 -7.90 -0.20 34.48
N PRO A 102 -8.52 0.73 35.19
CA PRO A 102 -8.05 1.18 36.51
C PRO A 102 -8.21 0.08 37.57
N LEU A 103 -7.27 0.04 38.49
CA LEU A 103 -7.18 -0.99 39.53
C LEU A 103 -8.46 -1.17 40.36
N ASN A 104 -9.25 -0.13 40.55
CA ASN A 104 -10.51 -0.17 41.33
C ASN A 104 -11.51 -1.14 40.69
N ILE A 105 -11.57 -1.19 39.33
CA ILE A 105 -12.45 -2.10 38.60
C ILE A 105 -11.87 -3.50 38.61
N ILE A 106 -10.57 -3.64 38.39
CA ILE A 106 -9.88 -4.93 38.23
C ILE A 106 -9.92 -5.72 39.53
N ARG A 107 -9.70 -5.09 40.69
CA ARG A 107 -9.76 -5.74 42.01
C ARG A 107 -11.14 -6.33 42.35
N THR A 108 -12.21 -5.67 41.91
CA THR A 108 -13.58 -6.20 42.07
C THR A 108 -13.77 -7.50 41.31
N LEU A 109 -13.06 -7.64 40.19
CA LEU A 109 -13.10 -8.84 39.34
C LEU A 109 -12.07 -9.91 39.76
N LYS A 110 -11.29 -9.68 40.84
CA LYS A 110 -10.20 -10.54 41.30
C LYS A 110 -9.14 -10.82 40.24
N MET A 111 -8.85 -9.82 39.42
CA MET A 111 -7.82 -9.85 38.37
C MET A 111 -6.66 -8.94 38.75
N GLU A 112 -5.47 -9.21 38.21
CA GLU A 112 -4.29 -8.37 38.36
C GLU A 112 -4.23 -7.27 37.31
N LYS A 113 -4.63 -7.61 36.06
CA LYS A 113 -4.61 -6.65 34.95
C LYS A 113 -5.70 -6.99 33.92
N MET A 114 -6.30 -5.96 33.37
CA MET A 114 -7.20 -6.07 32.22
C MET A 114 -6.90 -4.93 31.24
N ARG A 115 -6.64 -5.30 29.99
CA ARG A 115 -6.41 -4.39 28.88
C ARG A 115 -7.37 -4.72 27.75
N VAL A 116 -8.01 -3.73 27.21
CA VAL A 116 -8.76 -3.82 25.94
C VAL A 116 -7.98 -3.13 24.86
N TYR A 117 -7.97 -3.66 23.65
CA TYR A 117 -7.25 -3.04 22.54
C TYR A 117 -7.95 -3.23 21.20
N VAL A 118 -7.68 -2.28 20.32
CA VAL A 118 -7.99 -2.35 18.88
C VAL A 118 -6.70 -2.12 18.13
N SER A 119 -6.43 -2.95 17.14
CA SER A 119 -5.28 -2.81 16.26
C SER A 119 -5.71 -2.83 14.80
N ALA A 120 -5.06 -2.01 13.99
CA ALA A 120 -5.25 -2.00 12.56
C ALA A 120 -3.90 -2.16 11.86
N SER A 121 -3.84 -3.02 10.85
CA SER A 121 -2.65 -3.22 10.03
C SER A 121 -2.88 -2.74 8.60
N ASN A 122 -1.86 -2.14 8.00
CA ASN A 122 -1.87 -1.58 6.64
C ASN A 122 -3.01 -0.57 6.41
N LEU A 123 -3.28 0.27 7.41
CA LEU A 123 -4.45 1.16 7.43
C LEU A 123 -4.38 2.22 6.32
N PHE A 124 -3.22 2.82 6.11
CA PHE A 124 -3.00 3.82 5.07
C PHE A 124 -1.68 3.61 4.36
N THR A 125 -1.70 3.84 3.05
CA THR A 125 -0.51 3.87 2.21
C THR A 125 -0.54 5.13 1.36
N TRP A 126 0.49 5.95 1.50
CA TRP A 126 0.70 7.14 0.69
C TRP A 126 1.74 6.83 -0.38
N THR A 127 1.40 7.09 -1.63
CA THR A 127 2.26 6.92 -2.80
C THR A 127 2.34 8.22 -3.59
N LYS A 128 3.26 8.33 -4.52
CA LYS A 128 3.24 9.42 -5.49
C LYS A 128 2.04 9.29 -6.43
N LYS A 129 1.56 10.43 -6.94
CA LYS A 129 0.36 10.49 -7.83
C LYS A 129 0.52 9.66 -9.11
N ASP A 130 1.75 9.53 -9.59
CA ASP A 130 2.05 8.84 -10.83
C ASP A 130 2.26 7.33 -10.64
N TYR A 131 2.22 6.85 -9.38
CA TYR A 131 2.25 5.42 -9.11
C TYR A 131 0.92 4.79 -9.51
N ARG A 132 0.99 3.88 -10.46
CA ARG A 132 -0.18 3.18 -11.04
C ARG A 132 -0.25 1.71 -10.65
N GLY A 133 0.68 1.25 -9.80
CA GLY A 133 0.74 -0.12 -9.31
C GLY A 133 -0.31 -0.43 -8.25
N LEU A 134 -0.52 -1.72 -8.00
CA LEU A 134 -1.47 -2.20 -7.00
C LEU A 134 -0.95 -2.02 -5.57
N ASP A 135 0.32 -2.36 -5.33
CA ASP A 135 0.95 -2.24 -4.01
C ASP A 135 2.45 -1.92 -4.15
N PRO A 136 2.91 -0.75 -3.66
CA PRO A 136 4.29 -0.33 -3.83
C PRO A 136 5.30 -1.19 -3.05
N GLU A 137 4.87 -1.92 -2.04
CA GLU A 137 5.73 -2.80 -1.24
C GLU A 137 6.02 -4.12 -1.95
N ARG A 138 5.08 -4.61 -2.76
CA ARG A 138 5.16 -5.91 -3.43
C ARG A 138 5.64 -5.87 -4.88
N SER A 139 6.23 -4.79 -5.29
CA SER A 139 6.86 -4.71 -6.61
C SER A 139 8.07 -5.63 -6.67
N ASN A 140 7.87 -6.87 -7.07
CA ASN A 140 8.95 -7.82 -7.35
C ASN A 140 9.42 -7.57 -8.77
N GLY A 141 10.71 -7.67 -9.05
CA GLY A 141 11.30 -7.43 -10.37
C GLY A 141 10.75 -8.27 -11.55
N ALA A 142 9.79 -9.15 -11.30
CA ALA A 142 9.03 -9.88 -12.31
C ALA A 142 7.80 -9.10 -12.83
N GLY A 143 7.70 -7.82 -12.53
CA GLY A 143 6.51 -7.03 -12.78
C GLY A 143 5.40 -7.32 -11.78
N GLU A 144 4.40 -6.49 -11.74
CA GLU A 144 3.28 -6.60 -10.80
C GLU A 144 2.32 -7.76 -11.10
N ARG A 145 2.74 -8.72 -11.92
CA ARG A 145 1.94 -9.88 -12.27
C ARG A 145 1.68 -10.73 -11.03
N GLY A 146 0.43 -10.77 -10.59
CA GLY A 146 -0.02 -11.64 -9.50
C GLY A 146 0.30 -11.17 -8.08
N GLY A 147 0.77 -9.95 -7.87
CA GLY A 147 0.95 -9.38 -6.54
C GLY A 147 -0.41 -9.04 -5.91
N ILE A 148 -0.87 -9.81 -4.92
CA ILE A 148 -2.05 -9.44 -4.14
C ILE A 148 -1.66 -8.28 -3.21
N PRO A 149 -2.38 -7.14 -3.24
CA PRO A 149 -2.14 -6.04 -2.31
C PRO A 149 -2.22 -6.48 -0.86
N GLN A 150 -1.48 -5.81 0.01
CA GLN A 150 -1.55 -6.07 1.44
C GLN A 150 -2.93 -5.68 1.97
N ALA A 151 -3.63 -6.65 2.55
CA ALA A 151 -4.95 -6.42 3.10
C ALA A 151 -4.89 -5.50 4.34
N MET A 152 -5.82 -4.55 4.41
CA MET A 152 -6.12 -3.87 5.65
C MET A 152 -6.81 -4.84 6.60
N THR A 153 -6.31 -4.94 7.82
CA THR A 153 -6.89 -5.83 8.84
C THR A 153 -7.14 -5.05 10.12
N VAL A 154 -8.33 -5.19 10.67
CA VAL A 154 -8.69 -4.63 11.99
C VAL A 154 -8.96 -5.79 12.95
N LYS A 155 -8.37 -5.73 14.12
CA LYS A 155 -8.52 -6.72 15.19
C LYS A 155 -8.88 -6.02 16.49
N MET A 156 -9.67 -6.66 17.32
CA MET A 156 -9.92 -6.25 18.70
C MET A 156 -9.68 -7.41 19.63
N GLY A 157 -9.25 -7.11 20.84
CA GLY A 157 -8.97 -8.14 21.83
C GLY A 157 -8.99 -7.60 23.24
N ILE A 158 -8.95 -8.55 24.19
CA ILE A 158 -8.89 -8.31 25.62
C ILE A 158 -7.77 -9.18 26.18
N ASP A 159 -6.85 -8.57 26.92
CA ASP A 159 -5.80 -9.26 27.67
C ASP A 159 -6.20 -9.28 29.14
N LEU A 160 -6.23 -10.45 29.73
CA LEU A 160 -6.59 -10.68 31.13
C LEU A 160 -5.41 -11.37 31.86
N THR A 161 -5.06 -10.85 33.04
CA THR A 161 -4.09 -11.46 33.95
C THR A 161 -4.78 -11.67 35.31
N PHE A 162 -4.71 -12.91 35.83
CA PHE A 162 -5.30 -13.31 37.10
C PHE A 162 -4.23 -13.51 38.14
#